data_d8a1ccc16ef995eb4ad30033c93daf3a
#
_entry.id   d8a1ccc16ef995eb4ad30033c93daf3a
#
_cell.length_a   1.000
_cell.length_b   1.000
_cell.length_c   1.000
_cell.angle_alpha   90.00
_cell.angle_beta   90.00
_cell.angle_gamma   90.00
#
_symmetry.space_group_name_H-M   'P 1'
#
loop_
_entity.id
_entity.type
_entity.pdbx_description
1 polymer ?
#
loop_
_entity_poly.entity_id
_entity_poly.type
_entity_poly.pdbx_seq_one_letter_code
_entity_poly.pdbx_strand_id
1 'polypeptide(L)'
;MKISPLAGKPAPPEMLVNVPRLVSAYYTGVPDSGIAAQQVAFGTSGHRGCALVNSFNERHVLAITQAICHYRVGQGIDGPLFLGVDTHALSAPACSSALEVLAANGVHVMLAEHDEYTPTPAVSHAILVYNRGRTTGLADGIVVTPSHNPPEDGGFKYNPPHGGPAETAITRAIQAQANHYLSRDLHGVARVPLAQALRAATTHRHDYLHTYVDDLSEVIDMAAIRAAGVRVGVDPLGGAGVHYWAAIAEKYGLDLTVVSEAIDPAFGFMTVDWDGRIRMDPSSPYAMQRLLAVKDRFDIAVACDTDHDRHGIVTRSSGLLRPDHYLAVAIQHLFQHRANWPADAGVGKTVASSALIDRVAARLGRRVFEVPVGFKWFVDGLFHSSLGFGGEESAGASFLRRDGTVWTTDKDGIAAALLAAEITAVAGRDPGEMYREITHALGEPFADRVEAPATAAQKQLLSALSGDQVHAKQLAGETIEHVLTRAPGNDAAIGGVKVIAKNGWFAARPSGTEDLYKIYAESFLGQDHLRRIVDEAQGIVDDALQTQGS
;
A
#
# COMPACT_ATOMS: atom_id res chain seq x y z
N MET A 1 11.36 -19.79 2.99
CA MET A 1 9.99 -19.81 2.39
C MET A 1 9.85 -20.97 1.42
N LYS A 2 8.74 -21.76 1.46
CA LYS A 2 8.51 -22.85 0.49
C LYS A 2 7.76 -22.28 -0.71
N ILE A 3 8.44 -22.19 -1.85
CA ILE A 3 7.85 -21.68 -3.08
C ILE A 3 6.94 -22.74 -3.69
N SER A 4 5.75 -22.33 -4.15
CA SER A 4 4.78 -23.20 -4.82
C SER A 4 5.35 -23.76 -6.13
N PRO A 5 5.08 -25.03 -6.47
CA PRO A 5 5.46 -25.59 -7.78
C PRO A 5 4.75 -24.92 -8.97
N LEU A 6 3.67 -24.17 -8.71
CA LEU A 6 2.94 -23.39 -9.71
C LEU A 6 3.41 -21.92 -9.82
N ALA A 7 4.32 -21.47 -8.96
CA ALA A 7 4.80 -20.08 -8.96
C ALA A 7 5.36 -19.67 -10.34
N GLY A 8 4.90 -18.55 -10.86
CA GLY A 8 5.25 -18.01 -12.16
C GLY A 8 4.57 -18.70 -13.35
N LYS A 9 3.71 -19.70 -13.14
CA LYS A 9 2.95 -20.36 -14.20
C LYS A 9 1.54 -19.78 -14.32
N PRO A 10 0.89 -19.84 -15.49
CA PRO A 10 -0.52 -19.47 -15.63
C PRO A 10 -1.39 -20.23 -14.63
N ALA A 11 -2.36 -19.54 -14.06
CA ALA A 11 -3.29 -20.14 -13.10
C ALA A 11 -4.16 -21.20 -13.83
N PRO A 12 -4.20 -22.45 -13.35
CA PRO A 12 -5.07 -23.46 -13.93
C PRO A 12 -6.54 -23.14 -13.65
N PRO A 13 -7.49 -23.53 -14.54
CA PRO A 13 -8.90 -23.17 -14.44
C PRO A 13 -9.56 -23.52 -13.09
N GLU A 14 -9.15 -24.60 -12.46
CA GLU A 14 -9.66 -25.05 -11.16
C GLU A 14 -9.26 -24.15 -9.98
N MET A 15 -8.27 -23.28 -10.16
CA MET A 15 -7.89 -22.27 -9.16
C MET A 15 -8.74 -21.02 -9.24
N LEU A 16 -9.41 -20.79 -10.38
CA LEU A 16 -10.17 -19.56 -10.56
C LEU A 16 -11.38 -19.52 -9.63
N VAL A 17 -11.55 -18.38 -8.98
CA VAL A 17 -12.70 -18.18 -8.10
C VAL A 17 -14.01 -18.27 -8.88
N ASN A 18 -14.99 -18.98 -8.33
CA ASN A 18 -16.36 -18.96 -8.87
C ASN A 18 -17.06 -17.66 -8.44
N VAL A 19 -16.99 -16.63 -9.28
CA VAL A 19 -17.51 -15.29 -8.99
C VAL A 19 -19.01 -15.32 -8.62
N PRO A 20 -19.92 -16.01 -9.34
CA PRO A 20 -21.33 -16.10 -8.93
C PRO A 20 -21.51 -16.68 -7.52
N ARG A 21 -20.76 -17.71 -7.16
CA ARG A 21 -20.79 -18.30 -5.80
C ARG A 21 -20.27 -17.31 -4.75
N LEU A 22 -19.18 -16.61 -5.07
CA LEU A 22 -18.58 -15.62 -4.17
C LEU A 22 -19.55 -14.46 -3.89
N VAL A 23 -20.17 -13.91 -4.94
CA VAL A 23 -21.17 -12.83 -4.81
C VAL A 23 -22.42 -13.31 -4.09
N SER A 24 -22.88 -14.55 -4.34
CA SER A 24 -24.00 -15.11 -3.58
C SER A 24 -23.67 -15.22 -2.09
N ALA A 25 -22.46 -15.70 -1.74
CA ALA A 25 -22.01 -15.78 -0.35
C ALA A 25 -21.89 -14.39 0.32
N TYR A 26 -21.51 -13.34 -0.44
CA TYR A 26 -21.48 -11.99 0.07
C TYR A 26 -22.85 -11.51 0.59
N TYR A 27 -23.93 -11.78 -0.14
CA TYR A 27 -25.27 -11.36 0.26
C TYR A 27 -25.95 -12.31 1.25
N THR A 28 -25.61 -13.60 1.25
CA THR A 28 -26.29 -14.62 2.07
C THR A 28 -25.53 -15.01 3.33
N GLY A 29 -24.24 -14.69 3.39
CA GLY A 29 -23.39 -15.00 4.54
C GLY A 29 -23.76 -14.18 5.77
N VAL A 30 -23.83 -14.85 6.92
CA VAL A 30 -24.08 -14.21 8.23
C VAL A 30 -22.87 -14.45 9.11
N PRO A 31 -22.08 -13.40 9.41
CA PRO A 31 -20.93 -13.55 10.30
C PRO A 31 -21.38 -13.83 11.73
N ASP A 32 -20.67 -14.74 12.40
CA ASP A 32 -20.82 -14.98 13.83
C ASP A 32 -19.94 -14.00 14.60
N SER A 33 -20.56 -13.06 15.31
CA SER A 33 -19.85 -12.05 16.10
C SER A 33 -19.06 -12.63 17.28
N GLY A 34 -19.30 -13.90 17.66
CA GLY A 34 -18.52 -14.63 18.65
C GLY A 34 -17.19 -15.18 18.11
N ILE A 35 -17.04 -15.24 16.79
CA ILE A 35 -15.83 -15.75 16.12
C ILE A 35 -14.96 -14.56 15.69
N ALA A 36 -13.79 -14.41 16.29
CA ALA A 36 -12.89 -13.28 16.03
C ALA A 36 -12.52 -13.10 14.54
N ALA A 37 -12.34 -14.19 13.80
CA ALA A 37 -12.03 -14.18 12.37
C ALA A 37 -13.20 -13.71 11.48
N GLN A 38 -14.41 -13.61 12.04
CA GLN A 38 -15.61 -13.12 11.37
C GLN A 38 -16.06 -11.73 11.89
N GLN A 39 -15.26 -11.11 12.74
CA GLN A 39 -15.48 -9.73 13.17
C GLN A 39 -14.84 -8.74 12.20
N VAL A 40 -15.30 -7.49 12.24
CA VAL A 40 -14.57 -6.40 11.59
C VAL A 40 -13.22 -6.21 12.28
N ALA A 41 -12.14 -6.29 11.50
CA ALA A 41 -10.78 -6.02 11.94
C ALA A 41 -10.07 -5.16 10.92
N PHE A 42 -9.71 -3.93 11.31
CA PHE A 42 -8.90 -3.06 10.47
C PHE A 42 -7.43 -3.44 10.60
N GLY A 43 -6.84 -3.90 9.50
CA GLY A 43 -5.41 -4.13 9.38
C GLY A 43 -4.61 -2.83 9.20
N THR A 44 -3.52 -2.90 8.46
CA THR A 44 -2.68 -1.73 8.16
C THR A 44 -3.43 -0.67 7.35
N SER A 45 -4.34 -1.10 6.46
CA SER A 45 -5.16 -0.20 5.63
C SER A 45 -6.51 -0.85 5.32
N GLY A 46 -7.49 -0.71 6.21
CA GLY A 46 -8.86 -1.18 6.00
C GLY A 46 -9.14 -2.60 6.50
N HIS A 47 -10.41 -2.97 6.43
CA HIS A 47 -10.90 -4.32 6.69
C HIS A 47 -10.86 -5.14 5.41
N ARG A 48 -10.34 -6.36 5.45
CA ARG A 48 -10.25 -7.29 4.32
C ARG A 48 -10.66 -8.69 4.73
N GLY A 49 -11.17 -9.46 3.78
CA GLY A 49 -11.56 -10.84 4.02
C GLY A 49 -12.29 -11.45 2.84
N CYS A 50 -12.79 -12.68 3.02
CA CYS A 50 -13.46 -13.47 2.00
C CYS A 50 -14.90 -13.81 2.42
N ALA A 51 -15.85 -13.68 1.48
CA ALA A 51 -17.25 -13.95 1.73
C ALA A 51 -17.52 -15.45 1.99
N LEU A 52 -16.72 -16.35 1.40
CA LEU A 52 -16.88 -17.80 1.54
C LEU A 52 -16.59 -18.32 2.96
N VAL A 53 -15.90 -17.51 3.77
CA VAL A 53 -15.59 -17.83 5.19
C VAL A 53 -16.19 -16.81 6.16
N ASN A 54 -17.15 -16.00 5.70
CA ASN A 54 -17.86 -14.98 6.45
C ASN A 54 -16.94 -13.93 7.12
N SER A 55 -15.78 -13.61 6.51
CA SER A 55 -14.89 -12.57 7.00
C SER A 55 -14.99 -11.25 6.22
N PHE A 56 -15.73 -11.24 5.08
CA PHE A 56 -16.10 -10.04 4.34
C PHE A 56 -17.39 -10.28 3.57
N ASN A 57 -18.51 -9.74 4.04
CA ASN A 57 -19.81 -9.84 3.37
C ASN A 57 -20.63 -8.56 3.56
N GLU A 58 -21.86 -8.54 3.02
CA GLU A 58 -22.73 -7.37 3.06
C GLU A 58 -22.88 -6.80 4.48
N ARG A 59 -23.04 -7.68 5.49
CA ARG A 59 -23.25 -7.25 6.89
C ARG A 59 -22.06 -6.48 7.44
N HIS A 60 -20.83 -6.85 7.08
CA HIS A 60 -19.62 -6.10 7.43
C HIS A 60 -19.63 -4.72 6.81
N VAL A 61 -19.91 -4.63 5.51
CA VAL A 61 -19.93 -3.36 4.77
C VAL A 61 -21.00 -2.42 5.31
N LEU A 62 -22.21 -2.92 5.56
CA LEU A 62 -23.31 -2.14 6.16
C LEU A 62 -22.89 -1.59 7.54
N ALA A 63 -22.32 -2.45 8.40
CA ALA A 63 -21.89 -2.07 9.75
C ALA A 63 -20.74 -1.04 9.73
N ILE A 64 -19.72 -1.27 8.88
CA ILE A 64 -18.58 -0.36 8.74
C ILE A 64 -19.04 1.00 8.21
N THR A 65 -19.88 1.01 7.18
CA THR A 65 -20.37 2.25 6.57
C THR A 65 -21.21 3.07 7.56
N GLN A 66 -22.09 2.43 8.34
CA GLN A 66 -22.84 3.11 9.39
C GLN A 66 -21.92 3.65 10.49
N ALA A 67 -20.87 2.89 10.85
CA ALA A 67 -19.87 3.35 11.83
C ALA A 67 -19.09 4.57 11.31
N ILE A 68 -18.76 4.61 10.01
CA ILE A 68 -18.16 5.79 9.36
C ILE A 68 -19.13 6.98 9.40
N CYS A 69 -20.42 6.79 9.08
CA CYS A 69 -21.41 7.87 9.19
C CYS A 69 -21.47 8.43 10.61
N HIS A 70 -21.45 7.57 11.64
CA HIS A 70 -21.38 7.97 13.04
C HIS A 70 -20.11 8.75 13.37
N TYR A 71 -18.96 8.26 12.90
CA TYR A 71 -17.68 8.93 13.10
C TYR A 71 -17.69 10.32 12.47
N ARG A 72 -18.16 10.46 11.23
CA ARG A 72 -18.27 11.74 10.52
C ARG A 72 -19.07 12.77 11.32
N VAL A 73 -20.24 12.39 11.81
CA VAL A 73 -21.08 13.25 12.65
C VAL A 73 -20.33 13.68 13.91
N GLY A 74 -19.67 12.73 14.58
CA GLY A 74 -18.91 13.00 15.82
C GLY A 74 -17.69 13.91 15.61
N GLN A 75 -17.15 13.96 14.38
CA GLN A 75 -15.99 14.81 14.02
C GLN A 75 -16.39 16.08 13.26
N GLY A 76 -17.69 16.30 12.99
CA GLY A 76 -18.13 17.45 12.21
C GLY A 76 -17.70 17.41 10.74
N ILE A 77 -17.51 16.20 10.17
CA ILE A 77 -17.19 15.99 8.77
C ILE A 77 -18.52 16.00 8.00
N ASP A 78 -18.83 17.09 7.32
CA ASP A 78 -20.10 17.35 6.67
C ASP A 78 -19.98 17.63 5.15
N GLY A 79 -18.77 17.61 4.60
CA GLY A 79 -18.52 17.68 3.17
C GLY A 79 -18.85 16.37 2.43
N PRO A 80 -18.63 16.30 1.10
CA PRO A 80 -18.88 15.10 0.33
C PRO A 80 -17.94 13.96 0.69
N LEU A 81 -18.41 12.72 0.48
CA LEU A 81 -17.60 11.51 0.59
C LEU A 81 -17.26 10.99 -0.81
N PHE A 82 -15.97 10.90 -1.12
CA PHE A 82 -15.48 10.32 -2.37
C PHE A 82 -15.43 8.80 -2.25
N LEU A 83 -16.08 8.08 -3.19
CA LEU A 83 -16.21 6.62 -3.13
C LEU A 83 -15.56 5.99 -4.35
N GLY A 84 -14.38 5.36 -4.13
CA GLY A 84 -13.62 4.63 -5.16
C GLY A 84 -13.84 3.13 -5.10
N VAL A 85 -13.68 2.46 -6.25
CA VAL A 85 -13.94 1.02 -6.43
C VAL A 85 -12.86 0.42 -7.31
N ASP A 86 -12.28 -0.71 -6.90
CA ASP A 86 -11.38 -1.49 -7.73
C ASP A 86 -12.10 -2.60 -8.54
N THR A 87 -11.32 -3.46 -9.19
CA THR A 87 -11.81 -4.48 -10.12
C THR A 87 -12.11 -5.84 -9.49
N HIS A 88 -11.93 -6.02 -8.16
CA HIS A 88 -12.25 -7.28 -7.48
C HIS A 88 -13.76 -7.59 -7.52
N ALA A 89 -14.09 -8.87 -7.56
CA ALA A 89 -15.47 -9.35 -7.68
C ALA A 89 -16.42 -8.83 -6.60
N LEU A 90 -15.92 -8.63 -5.37
CA LEU A 90 -16.73 -8.14 -4.25
C LEU A 90 -16.79 -6.61 -4.16
N SER A 91 -16.03 -5.87 -4.96
CA SER A 91 -15.95 -4.41 -4.84
C SER A 91 -17.23 -3.72 -5.30
N ALA A 92 -17.81 -4.11 -6.43
CA ALA A 92 -19.08 -3.55 -6.89
C ALA A 92 -20.27 -3.86 -5.95
N PRO A 93 -20.47 -5.11 -5.45
CA PRO A 93 -21.45 -5.40 -4.40
C PRO A 93 -21.26 -4.56 -3.13
N ALA A 94 -20.01 -4.42 -2.66
CA ALA A 94 -19.70 -3.66 -1.45
C ALA A 94 -19.93 -2.15 -1.65
N CYS A 95 -19.61 -1.59 -2.81
CA CYS A 95 -19.93 -0.22 -3.18
C CYS A 95 -21.45 0.03 -3.13
N SER A 96 -22.23 -0.90 -3.70
CA SER A 96 -23.70 -0.82 -3.69
C SER A 96 -24.26 -0.81 -2.27
N SER A 97 -23.81 -1.73 -1.41
CA SER A 97 -24.24 -1.79 -0.02
C SER A 97 -23.83 -0.55 0.79
N ALA A 98 -22.63 -0.02 0.53
CA ALA A 98 -22.17 1.22 1.15
C ALA A 98 -23.02 2.42 0.74
N LEU A 99 -23.35 2.56 -0.55
CA LEU A 99 -24.15 3.66 -1.07
C LEU A 99 -25.55 3.68 -0.44
N GLU A 100 -26.18 2.51 -0.22
CA GLU A 100 -27.49 2.41 0.42
C GLU A 100 -27.49 2.97 1.85
N VAL A 101 -26.41 2.73 2.61
CA VAL A 101 -26.25 3.26 3.97
C VAL A 101 -25.91 4.75 3.93
N LEU A 102 -25.00 5.18 3.06
CA LEU A 102 -24.59 6.58 2.94
C LEU A 102 -25.81 7.46 2.54
N ALA A 103 -26.58 7.02 1.57
CA ALA A 103 -27.80 7.74 1.14
C ALA A 103 -28.85 7.81 2.28
N ALA A 104 -29.05 6.73 3.03
CA ALA A 104 -29.96 6.71 4.18
C ALA A 104 -29.54 7.67 5.31
N ASN A 105 -28.23 7.93 5.44
CA ASN A 105 -27.68 8.87 6.42
C ASN A 105 -27.52 10.30 5.84
N GLY A 106 -28.00 10.58 4.63
CA GLY A 106 -27.93 11.90 4.02
C GLY A 106 -26.52 12.37 3.64
N VAL A 107 -25.58 11.44 3.50
CA VAL A 107 -24.20 11.76 3.09
C VAL A 107 -24.16 12.05 1.59
N HIS A 108 -23.56 13.19 1.20
CA HIS A 108 -23.29 13.49 -0.20
C HIS A 108 -22.16 12.61 -0.71
N VAL A 109 -22.44 11.73 -1.67
CA VAL A 109 -21.48 10.75 -2.21
C VAL A 109 -21.07 11.13 -3.62
N MET A 110 -19.77 11.10 -3.90
CA MET A 110 -19.18 11.31 -5.21
C MET A 110 -18.80 9.94 -5.81
N LEU A 111 -19.64 9.41 -6.71
CA LEU A 111 -19.35 8.19 -7.48
C LEU A 111 -18.60 8.55 -8.76
N ALA A 112 -17.82 7.62 -9.29
CA ALA A 112 -17.15 7.83 -10.57
C ALA A 112 -18.17 8.02 -11.71
N GLU A 113 -17.88 8.94 -12.64
CA GLU A 113 -18.61 9.04 -13.90
C GLU A 113 -18.45 7.74 -14.70
N HIS A 114 -19.46 7.39 -15.47
CA HIS A 114 -19.50 6.20 -16.32
C HIS A 114 -19.26 4.87 -15.60
N ASP A 115 -19.44 4.84 -14.26
CA ASP A 115 -19.14 3.70 -13.39
C ASP A 115 -17.69 3.22 -13.54
N GLU A 116 -16.76 4.15 -13.79
CA GLU A 116 -15.32 3.90 -13.94
C GLU A 116 -14.69 3.40 -12.64
N TYR A 117 -13.72 2.51 -12.74
CA TYR A 117 -12.90 2.11 -11.60
C TYR A 117 -12.03 3.27 -11.12
N THR A 118 -11.76 3.30 -9.82
CA THR A 118 -11.08 4.45 -9.22
C THR A 118 -9.88 3.99 -8.39
N PRO A 119 -8.66 4.31 -8.83
CA PRO A 119 -7.44 4.09 -8.05
C PRO A 119 -7.46 4.75 -6.67
N THR A 120 -6.86 4.11 -5.68
CA THR A 120 -6.67 4.69 -4.33
C THR A 120 -6.07 6.09 -4.37
N PRO A 121 -4.99 6.38 -5.14
CA PRO A 121 -4.43 7.72 -5.22
C PRO A 121 -5.39 8.75 -5.84
N ALA A 122 -6.28 8.36 -6.75
CA ALA A 122 -7.25 9.29 -7.32
C ALA A 122 -8.29 9.74 -6.28
N VAL A 123 -8.69 8.86 -5.35
CA VAL A 123 -9.55 9.23 -4.22
C VAL A 123 -8.81 10.15 -3.25
N SER A 124 -7.57 9.84 -2.89
CA SER A 124 -6.73 10.70 -2.05
C SER A 124 -6.57 12.10 -2.65
N HIS A 125 -6.26 12.19 -3.94
CA HIS A 125 -6.15 13.42 -4.69
C HIS A 125 -7.45 14.22 -4.69
N ALA A 126 -8.60 13.59 -4.98
CA ALA A 126 -9.89 14.26 -5.00
C ALA A 126 -10.25 14.88 -3.63
N ILE A 127 -10.00 14.16 -2.53
CA ILE A 127 -10.20 14.66 -1.16
C ILE A 127 -9.33 15.91 -0.93
N LEU A 128 -8.05 15.83 -1.24
CA LEU A 128 -7.09 16.93 -1.01
C LEU A 128 -7.39 18.16 -1.87
N VAL A 129 -7.74 17.96 -3.14
CA VAL A 129 -8.12 19.06 -4.06
C VAL A 129 -9.38 19.75 -3.57
N TYR A 130 -10.41 18.95 -3.16
CA TYR A 130 -11.64 19.52 -2.61
C TYR A 130 -11.39 20.28 -1.31
N ASN A 131 -10.57 19.76 -0.41
CA ASN A 131 -10.31 20.35 0.91
C ASN A 131 -9.34 21.54 0.87
N ARG A 132 -8.67 21.79 -0.27
CA ARG A 132 -7.67 22.86 -0.37
C ARG A 132 -8.27 24.22 0.01
N GLY A 133 -7.71 24.86 1.05
CA GLY A 133 -8.16 26.16 1.57
C GLY A 133 -9.48 26.14 2.36
N ARG A 134 -10.05 24.96 2.63
CA ARG A 134 -11.24 24.79 3.46
C ARG A 134 -10.88 24.46 4.90
N THR A 135 -11.70 24.94 5.83
CA THR A 135 -11.63 24.61 7.25
C THR A 135 -12.92 23.98 7.76
N THR A 136 -13.98 24.01 6.96
CA THR A 136 -15.31 23.43 7.22
C THR A 136 -15.85 22.81 5.94
N GLY A 137 -16.86 21.97 6.02
CA GLY A 137 -17.39 21.27 4.86
C GLY A 137 -16.36 20.31 4.26
N LEU A 138 -15.50 19.71 5.09
CA LEU A 138 -14.40 18.89 4.63
C LEU A 138 -14.89 17.55 4.07
N ALA A 139 -14.34 17.21 2.91
CA ALA A 139 -14.54 15.91 2.28
C ALA A 139 -13.64 14.84 2.92
N ASP A 140 -14.08 13.60 2.80
CA ASP A 140 -13.36 12.38 3.13
C ASP A 140 -13.64 11.30 2.07
N GLY A 141 -13.19 10.06 2.26
CA GLY A 141 -13.41 9.03 1.25
C GLY A 141 -13.43 7.60 1.77
N ILE A 142 -13.97 6.74 0.93
CA ILE A 142 -13.94 5.29 1.06
C ILE A 142 -13.34 4.71 -0.22
N VAL A 143 -12.44 3.74 -0.07
CA VAL A 143 -11.93 2.96 -1.20
C VAL A 143 -12.30 1.49 -0.98
N VAL A 144 -13.10 0.96 -1.89
CA VAL A 144 -13.55 -0.44 -1.86
C VAL A 144 -12.54 -1.27 -2.63
N THR A 145 -11.62 -1.89 -1.92
CA THR A 145 -10.50 -2.66 -2.47
C THR A 145 -9.82 -3.55 -1.42
N PRO A 146 -9.44 -4.79 -1.74
CA PRO A 146 -8.51 -5.58 -0.96
C PRO A 146 -7.05 -5.40 -1.41
N SER A 147 -6.72 -4.40 -2.27
CA SER A 147 -5.40 -4.17 -2.87
C SER A 147 -4.96 -5.39 -3.72
N HIS A 148 -3.72 -5.87 -3.57
CA HIS A 148 -3.16 -7.02 -4.29
C HIS A 148 -3.58 -8.41 -3.74
N ASN A 149 -4.57 -8.47 -2.85
CA ASN A 149 -5.05 -9.74 -2.28
C ASN A 149 -5.65 -10.64 -3.37
N PRO A 150 -5.78 -11.96 -3.11
CA PRO A 150 -6.38 -12.88 -4.05
C PRO A 150 -7.80 -12.51 -4.50
N PRO A 151 -8.26 -13.02 -5.67
CA PRO A 151 -9.53 -12.66 -6.29
C PRO A 151 -10.77 -12.89 -5.43
N GLU A 152 -10.71 -13.84 -4.48
CA GLU A 152 -11.82 -14.14 -3.56
C GLU A 152 -11.99 -13.15 -2.42
N ASP A 153 -11.03 -12.26 -2.22
CA ASP A 153 -11.08 -11.28 -1.15
C ASP A 153 -11.85 -10.01 -1.56
N GLY A 154 -12.43 -9.36 -0.57
CA GLY A 154 -12.94 -7.99 -0.64
C GLY A 154 -12.26 -7.14 0.42
N GLY A 155 -12.36 -5.82 0.26
CA GLY A 155 -11.75 -4.88 1.19
C GLY A 155 -12.47 -3.54 1.24
N PHE A 156 -12.28 -2.82 2.36
CA PHE A 156 -12.97 -1.57 2.63
C PHE A 156 -12.06 -0.66 3.45
N LYS A 157 -11.59 0.44 2.84
CA LYS A 157 -10.69 1.43 3.43
C LYS A 157 -11.44 2.74 3.69
N TYR A 158 -11.03 3.48 4.72
CA TYR A 158 -11.51 4.83 5.00
C TYR A 158 -10.36 5.82 5.02
N ASN A 159 -10.51 6.90 4.27
CA ASN A 159 -9.56 8.01 4.18
C ASN A 159 -10.21 9.28 4.74
N PRO A 160 -9.80 9.76 5.94
CA PRO A 160 -10.24 11.00 6.54
C PRO A 160 -9.91 12.25 5.70
N PRO A 161 -10.31 13.48 6.13
CA PRO A 161 -10.11 14.71 5.36
C PRO A 161 -8.66 15.05 4.94
N HIS A 162 -7.67 14.46 5.57
CA HIS A 162 -6.27 14.56 5.13
C HIS A 162 -5.93 13.69 3.91
N GLY A 163 -6.88 12.90 3.37
CA GLY A 163 -6.77 12.15 2.11
C GLY A 163 -6.02 10.82 2.19
N GLY A 164 -5.31 10.54 3.27
CA GLY A 164 -4.53 9.32 3.45
C GLY A 164 -5.21 8.25 4.30
N PRO A 165 -4.55 7.12 4.55
CA PRO A 165 -5.10 6.06 5.39
C PRO A 165 -5.42 6.55 6.80
N ALA A 166 -6.57 6.12 7.32
CA ALA A 166 -7.01 6.50 8.67
C ALA A 166 -6.04 6.02 9.75
N GLU A 167 -5.77 6.88 10.73
CA GLU A 167 -4.95 6.57 11.90
C GLU A 167 -5.56 5.47 12.78
N THR A 168 -4.72 4.88 13.64
CA THR A 168 -5.14 3.77 14.51
C THR A 168 -6.29 4.14 15.45
N ALA A 169 -6.35 5.36 15.94
CA ALA A 169 -7.45 5.82 16.79
C ALA A 169 -8.79 5.83 16.05
N ILE A 170 -8.78 6.30 14.80
CA ILE A 170 -9.95 6.35 13.92
C ILE A 170 -10.42 4.93 13.56
N THR A 171 -9.49 4.09 13.09
CA THR A 171 -9.84 2.72 12.69
C THR A 171 -10.36 1.89 13.86
N ARG A 172 -9.80 2.06 15.07
CA ARG A 172 -10.31 1.41 16.29
C ARG A 172 -11.72 1.86 16.66
N ALA A 173 -12.01 3.15 16.55
CA ALA A 173 -13.35 3.67 16.83
C ALA A 173 -14.39 3.12 15.86
N ILE A 174 -14.08 3.14 14.54
CA ILE A 174 -14.94 2.58 13.49
C ILE A 174 -15.13 1.07 13.69
N GLN A 175 -14.04 0.33 13.95
CA GLN A 175 -14.07 -1.12 14.19
C GLN A 175 -14.94 -1.48 15.40
N ALA A 176 -14.78 -0.80 16.52
CA ALA A 176 -15.57 -1.04 17.73
C ALA A 176 -17.07 -0.81 17.48
N GLN A 177 -17.40 0.29 16.80
CA GLN A 177 -18.79 0.63 16.49
C GLN A 177 -19.39 -0.35 15.45
N ALA A 178 -18.62 -0.76 14.43
CA ALA A 178 -19.06 -1.74 13.44
C ALA A 178 -19.34 -3.11 14.09
N ASN A 179 -18.44 -3.59 14.95
CA ASN A 179 -18.65 -4.83 15.70
C ASN A 179 -19.84 -4.74 16.68
N HIS A 180 -20.11 -3.57 17.24
CA HIS A 180 -21.33 -3.34 18.02
C HIS A 180 -22.60 -3.52 17.16
N TYR A 181 -22.64 -3.02 15.92
CA TYR A 181 -23.76 -3.26 15.02
C TYR A 181 -23.89 -4.74 14.64
N LEU A 182 -22.79 -5.42 14.33
CA LEU A 182 -22.79 -6.84 13.99
C LEU A 182 -23.34 -7.69 15.14
N SER A 183 -22.92 -7.45 16.38
CA SER A 183 -23.36 -8.20 17.56
C SER A 183 -24.85 -8.01 17.90
N ARG A 184 -25.49 -6.99 17.30
CA ARG A 184 -26.90 -6.65 17.48
C ARG A 184 -27.72 -6.83 16.20
N ASP A 185 -27.30 -7.73 15.32
CA ASP A 185 -27.99 -8.04 14.07
C ASP A 185 -28.28 -6.82 13.19
N LEU A 186 -27.31 -5.88 13.13
CA LEU A 186 -27.38 -4.59 12.43
C LEU A 186 -28.44 -3.62 12.96
N HIS A 187 -28.96 -3.84 14.17
CA HIS A 187 -29.91 -2.89 14.76
C HIS A 187 -29.30 -1.48 14.87
N GLY A 188 -29.95 -0.51 14.26
CA GLY A 188 -29.48 0.89 14.20
C GLY A 188 -28.69 1.23 12.94
N VAL A 189 -28.51 0.30 12.01
CA VAL A 189 -27.99 0.58 10.68
C VAL A 189 -29.14 1.07 9.78
N ALA A 190 -29.03 2.29 9.28
CA ALA A 190 -30.00 2.87 8.33
C ALA A 190 -29.63 2.42 6.90
N ARG A 191 -30.64 2.04 6.12
CA ARG A 191 -30.47 1.58 4.72
C ARG A 191 -31.68 1.97 3.88
N VAL A 192 -31.44 2.35 2.63
CA VAL A 192 -32.48 2.48 1.59
C VAL A 192 -32.17 1.54 0.43
N PRO A 193 -33.16 1.11 -0.37
CA PRO A 193 -32.88 0.27 -1.54
C PRO A 193 -31.93 0.97 -2.52
N LEU A 194 -31.03 0.20 -3.18
CA LEU A 194 -30.03 0.72 -4.12
C LEU A 194 -30.64 1.64 -5.20
N ALA A 195 -31.78 1.25 -5.77
CA ALA A 195 -32.47 2.07 -6.78
C ALA A 195 -32.93 3.44 -6.24
N GLN A 196 -33.18 3.56 -4.95
CA GLN A 196 -33.47 4.83 -4.29
C GLN A 196 -32.17 5.59 -3.99
N ALA A 197 -31.14 4.91 -3.50
CA ALA A 197 -29.84 5.49 -3.23
C ALA A 197 -29.21 6.13 -4.49
N LEU A 198 -29.26 5.44 -5.63
CA LEU A 198 -28.75 5.94 -6.92
C LEU A 198 -29.48 7.19 -7.43
N ARG A 199 -30.74 7.41 -7.02
CA ARG A 199 -31.55 8.59 -7.38
C ARG A 199 -31.61 9.63 -6.27
N ALA A 200 -30.97 9.41 -5.16
CA ALA A 200 -30.97 10.34 -4.05
C ALA A 200 -30.32 11.68 -4.46
N ALA A 201 -30.85 12.79 -3.97
CA ALA A 201 -30.26 14.12 -4.21
C ALA A 201 -28.84 14.25 -3.63
N THR A 202 -28.43 13.32 -2.79
CA THR A 202 -27.10 13.24 -2.20
C THR A 202 -26.12 12.38 -3.00
N THR A 203 -26.56 11.73 -4.07
CA THR A 203 -25.67 10.91 -4.93
C THR A 203 -25.28 11.71 -6.17
N HIS A 204 -23.99 11.94 -6.32
CA HIS A 204 -23.39 12.75 -7.39
C HIS A 204 -22.40 11.94 -8.19
N ARG A 205 -22.02 12.46 -9.37
CA ARG A 205 -20.96 11.92 -10.22
C ARG A 205 -19.75 12.85 -10.18
N HIS A 206 -18.55 12.26 -10.24
CA HIS A 206 -17.27 12.97 -10.22
C HIS A 206 -16.32 12.34 -11.23
N ASP A 207 -15.68 13.16 -12.03
CA ASP A 207 -14.65 12.75 -12.98
C ASP A 207 -13.30 12.59 -12.25
N TYR A 208 -13.08 11.42 -11.67
CA TYR A 208 -11.81 11.09 -11.00
C TYR A 208 -10.66 11.01 -11.99
N LEU A 209 -10.91 10.44 -13.18
CA LEU A 209 -9.88 10.16 -14.17
C LEU A 209 -9.23 11.44 -14.65
N HIS A 210 -10.00 12.36 -15.25
CA HIS A 210 -9.42 13.59 -15.80
C HIS A 210 -8.93 14.53 -14.70
N THR A 211 -9.63 14.63 -13.55
CA THR A 211 -9.18 15.44 -12.42
C THR A 211 -7.78 15.03 -11.94
N TYR A 212 -7.53 13.72 -11.85
CA TYR A 212 -6.22 13.19 -11.45
C TYR A 212 -5.18 13.32 -12.57
N VAL A 213 -5.54 12.91 -13.80
CA VAL A 213 -4.61 12.90 -14.95
C VAL A 213 -4.15 14.32 -15.29
N ASP A 214 -5.04 15.31 -15.26
CA ASP A 214 -4.72 16.69 -15.60
C ASP A 214 -3.69 17.32 -14.65
N ASP A 215 -3.70 16.91 -13.37
CA ASP A 215 -2.79 17.40 -12.34
C ASP A 215 -1.43 16.66 -12.30
N LEU A 216 -1.25 15.55 -13.02
CA LEU A 216 -0.02 14.74 -12.95
C LEU A 216 1.25 15.51 -13.32
N SER A 217 1.17 16.52 -14.19
CA SER A 217 2.32 17.38 -14.52
C SER A 217 2.83 18.22 -13.35
N GLU A 218 2.02 18.40 -12.31
CA GLU A 218 2.41 19.07 -11.08
C GLU A 218 3.33 18.22 -10.20
N VAL A 219 3.38 16.91 -10.44
CA VAL A 219 4.21 15.99 -9.65
C VAL A 219 5.30 15.32 -10.48
N ILE A 220 5.06 15.06 -11.76
CA ILE A 220 5.98 14.40 -12.71
C ILE A 220 6.37 15.36 -13.83
N ASP A 221 7.63 15.32 -14.28
CA ASP A 221 8.09 16.08 -15.45
C ASP A 221 7.71 15.36 -16.76
N MET A 222 6.42 15.45 -17.12
CA MET A 222 5.88 14.86 -18.33
C MET A 222 6.56 15.40 -19.60
N ALA A 223 7.01 16.67 -19.56
CA ALA A 223 7.70 17.30 -20.68
C ALA A 223 9.08 16.67 -20.92
N ALA A 224 9.82 16.33 -19.87
CA ALA A 224 11.08 15.61 -19.98
C ALA A 224 10.89 14.21 -20.57
N ILE A 225 9.89 13.45 -20.10
CA ILE A 225 9.58 12.11 -20.61
C ILE A 225 9.28 12.17 -22.11
N ARG A 226 8.39 13.07 -22.53
CA ARG A 226 8.03 13.27 -23.93
C ARG A 226 9.24 13.68 -24.79
N ALA A 227 10.00 14.66 -24.32
CA ALA A 227 11.15 15.17 -25.08
C ALA A 227 12.25 14.14 -25.30
N ALA A 228 12.46 13.25 -24.34
CA ALA A 228 13.41 12.14 -24.44
C ALA A 228 12.89 10.96 -25.28
N GLY A 229 11.60 10.93 -25.62
CA GLY A 229 10.98 9.85 -26.37
C GLY A 229 11.05 8.51 -25.65
N VAL A 230 10.93 8.49 -24.31
CA VAL A 230 11.00 7.26 -23.50
C VAL A 230 9.83 6.34 -23.85
N ARG A 231 10.13 5.12 -24.27
CA ARG A 231 9.13 4.08 -24.52
C ARG A 231 8.76 3.40 -23.22
N VAL A 232 7.53 3.63 -22.77
CA VAL A 232 7.01 3.12 -21.49
C VAL A 232 6.06 1.96 -21.72
N GLY A 233 6.35 0.79 -21.13
CA GLY A 233 5.41 -0.34 -21.10
C GLY A 233 4.68 -0.35 -19.77
N VAL A 234 3.36 -0.51 -19.76
CA VAL A 234 2.55 -0.52 -18.53
C VAL A 234 1.71 -1.78 -18.44
N ASP A 235 1.81 -2.47 -17.32
CA ASP A 235 0.88 -3.54 -16.95
C ASP A 235 0.07 -3.13 -15.71
N PRO A 236 -1.21 -2.75 -15.86
CA PRO A 236 -2.08 -2.39 -14.75
C PRO A 236 -2.51 -3.59 -13.90
N LEU A 237 -2.04 -4.80 -14.20
CA LEU A 237 -2.42 -6.09 -13.57
C LEU A 237 -3.95 -6.27 -13.44
N GLY A 238 -4.70 -5.73 -14.41
CA GLY A 238 -6.18 -5.75 -14.41
C GLY A 238 -6.83 -4.87 -13.35
N GLY A 239 -6.10 -3.89 -12.83
CA GLY A 239 -6.55 -3.04 -11.72
C GLY A 239 -7.30 -1.78 -12.14
N ALA A 240 -7.67 -0.97 -11.16
CA ALA A 240 -8.54 0.20 -11.27
C ALA A 240 -8.01 1.32 -12.17
N GLY A 241 -6.71 1.36 -12.43
CA GLY A 241 -6.11 2.38 -13.29
C GLY A 241 -5.99 1.97 -14.77
N VAL A 242 -6.61 0.88 -15.21
CA VAL A 242 -6.46 0.35 -16.58
C VAL A 242 -6.72 1.41 -17.65
N HIS A 243 -7.73 2.25 -17.50
CA HIS A 243 -8.06 3.32 -18.46
C HIS A 243 -7.28 4.62 -18.20
N TYR A 244 -6.70 4.81 -17.02
CA TYR A 244 -5.91 5.99 -16.68
C TYR A 244 -4.66 6.10 -17.56
N TRP A 245 -4.02 4.97 -17.88
CA TRP A 245 -2.78 4.96 -18.65
C TRP A 245 -2.95 5.44 -20.09
N ALA A 246 -4.07 5.08 -20.74
CA ALA A 246 -4.39 5.59 -22.08
C ALA A 246 -4.64 7.11 -22.05
N ALA A 247 -5.37 7.60 -21.05
CA ALA A 247 -5.63 9.03 -20.87
C ALA A 247 -4.33 9.82 -20.59
N ILE A 248 -3.40 9.26 -19.78
CA ILE A 248 -2.08 9.82 -19.54
C ILE A 248 -1.27 9.92 -20.84
N ALA A 249 -1.24 8.83 -21.62
CA ALA A 249 -0.52 8.81 -22.89
C ALA A 249 -1.03 9.88 -23.86
N GLU A 250 -2.35 9.99 -24.01
CA GLU A 250 -3.01 10.99 -24.86
C GLU A 250 -2.76 12.41 -24.38
N LYS A 251 -3.04 12.69 -23.10
CA LYS A 251 -2.92 14.03 -22.50
C LYS A 251 -1.51 14.63 -22.65
N TYR A 252 -0.50 13.80 -22.39
CA TYR A 252 0.89 14.27 -22.34
C TYR A 252 1.72 13.94 -23.59
N GLY A 253 1.14 13.22 -24.55
CA GLY A 253 1.81 12.83 -25.79
C GLY A 253 2.99 11.89 -25.53
N LEU A 254 2.82 10.91 -24.64
CA LEU A 254 3.85 9.94 -24.28
C LEU A 254 3.83 8.70 -25.18
N ASP A 255 5.00 8.13 -25.48
CA ASP A 255 5.12 6.80 -26.09
C ASP A 255 4.92 5.73 -25.01
N LEU A 256 3.64 5.53 -24.64
CA LEU A 256 3.22 4.61 -23.60
C LEU A 256 2.31 3.53 -24.18
N THR A 257 2.64 2.28 -23.90
CA THR A 257 1.89 1.10 -24.35
C THR A 257 1.36 0.34 -23.13
N VAL A 258 0.04 0.19 -23.02
CA VAL A 258 -0.59 -0.72 -22.06
C VAL A 258 -0.44 -2.15 -22.56
N VAL A 259 0.26 -2.99 -21.80
CA VAL A 259 0.58 -4.38 -22.19
C VAL A 259 -0.65 -5.27 -22.14
N SER A 260 -1.60 -4.97 -21.25
CA SER A 260 -2.88 -5.68 -21.13
C SER A 260 -3.95 -4.77 -20.57
N GLU A 261 -5.07 -4.68 -21.25
CA GLU A 261 -6.28 -3.98 -20.81
C GLU A 261 -7.35 -4.93 -20.25
N ALA A 262 -6.97 -6.21 -20.03
CA ALA A 262 -7.90 -7.21 -19.54
C ALA A 262 -8.37 -6.89 -18.12
N ILE A 263 -9.68 -6.80 -17.93
CA ILE A 263 -10.35 -6.75 -16.62
C ILE A 263 -11.12 -8.06 -16.47
N ASP A 264 -10.73 -8.84 -15.47
CA ASP A 264 -11.39 -10.10 -15.11
C ASP A 264 -11.42 -10.22 -13.59
N PRO A 265 -12.60 -10.21 -12.95
CA PRO A 265 -12.71 -10.31 -11.49
C PRO A 265 -12.13 -11.60 -10.89
N ALA A 266 -11.90 -12.64 -11.71
CA ALA A 266 -11.20 -13.86 -11.31
C ALA A 266 -9.67 -13.77 -11.52
N PHE A 267 -9.18 -12.71 -12.20
CA PHE A 267 -7.77 -12.49 -12.53
C PHE A 267 -7.11 -13.71 -13.21
N GLY A 268 -7.89 -14.42 -14.04
CA GLY A 268 -7.44 -15.67 -14.70
C GLY A 268 -6.28 -15.49 -15.67
N PHE A 269 -5.97 -14.25 -16.06
CA PHE A 269 -4.81 -13.89 -16.89
C PHE A 269 -3.48 -13.80 -16.12
N MET A 270 -3.54 -13.83 -14.77
CA MET A 270 -2.36 -13.73 -13.92
C MET A 270 -1.61 -15.06 -13.82
N THR A 271 -0.33 -14.98 -13.53
CA THR A 271 0.47 -16.12 -13.10
C THR A 271 0.35 -16.30 -11.58
N VAL A 272 0.47 -17.55 -11.12
CA VAL A 272 0.41 -17.91 -9.70
C VAL A 272 1.61 -17.33 -8.97
N ASP A 273 1.39 -16.74 -7.81
CA ASP A 273 2.44 -16.15 -6.99
C ASP A 273 3.18 -17.23 -6.16
N TRP A 274 4.23 -16.80 -5.44
CA TRP A 274 5.12 -17.67 -4.66
C TRP A 274 4.38 -18.59 -3.68
N ASP A 275 3.27 -18.12 -3.10
CA ASP A 275 2.46 -18.86 -2.10
C ASP A 275 1.45 -19.83 -2.72
N GLY A 276 1.39 -19.91 -4.04
CA GLY A 276 0.44 -20.78 -4.75
C GLY A 276 -0.94 -20.15 -4.96
N ARG A 277 -1.10 -18.84 -4.76
CA ARG A 277 -2.35 -18.09 -4.98
C ARG A 277 -2.19 -17.11 -6.16
N ILE A 278 -3.30 -16.64 -6.69
CA ILE A 278 -3.29 -15.50 -7.62
C ILE A 278 -3.17 -14.24 -6.78
N ARG A 279 -2.14 -13.42 -7.04
CA ARG A 279 -1.95 -12.11 -6.42
C ARG A 279 -1.52 -11.10 -7.48
N MET A 280 -2.03 -9.89 -7.37
CA MET A 280 -1.67 -8.78 -8.26
C MET A 280 -0.57 -7.92 -7.62
N ASP A 281 0.51 -8.59 -7.15
CA ASP A 281 1.62 -7.92 -6.45
C ASP A 281 2.72 -7.50 -7.44
N PRO A 282 2.88 -6.19 -7.73
CA PRO A 282 3.87 -5.70 -8.67
C PRO A 282 5.32 -5.81 -8.16
N SER A 283 5.53 -6.20 -6.90
CA SER A 283 6.85 -6.49 -6.34
C SER A 283 7.27 -7.96 -6.51
N SER A 284 6.33 -8.84 -6.87
CA SER A 284 6.58 -10.26 -7.05
C SER A 284 7.06 -10.61 -8.46
N PRO A 285 8.25 -11.24 -8.61
CA PRO A 285 8.70 -11.70 -9.91
C PRO A 285 7.78 -12.78 -10.50
N TYR A 286 7.01 -13.49 -9.69
CA TYR A 286 6.08 -14.52 -10.14
C TYR A 286 4.80 -13.90 -10.72
N ALA A 287 4.26 -12.86 -10.12
CA ALA A 287 3.10 -12.13 -10.65
C ALA A 287 3.45 -11.32 -11.91
N MET A 288 4.71 -10.85 -12.02
CA MET A 288 5.19 -9.95 -13.06
C MET A 288 5.68 -10.65 -14.34
N GLN A 289 5.45 -11.95 -14.51
CA GLN A 289 5.99 -12.72 -15.63
C GLN A 289 5.63 -12.15 -17.01
N ARG A 290 4.40 -11.65 -17.18
CA ARG A 290 3.94 -11.07 -18.45
C ARG A 290 4.76 -9.82 -18.82
N LEU A 291 5.00 -8.92 -17.89
CA LEU A 291 5.75 -7.70 -18.14
C LEU A 291 7.25 -8.00 -18.32
N LEU A 292 7.79 -8.92 -17.51
CA LEU A 292 9.18 -9.37 -17.63
C LEU A 292 9.49 -9.98 -19.00
N ALA A 293 8.55 -10.73 -19.59
CA ALA A 293 8.71 -11.36 -20.90
C ALA A 293 8.83 -10.33 -22.06
N VAL A 294 8.32 -9.12 -21.87
CA VAL A 294 8.31 -8.07 -22.92
C VAL A 294 9.18 -6.87 -22.58
N LYS A 295 9.94 -6.90 -21.48
CA LYS A 295 10.72 -5.76 -20.95
C LYS A 295 11.66 -5.12 -22.00
N ASP A 296 12.24 -5.91 -22.89
CA ASP A 296 13.21 -5.42 -23.87
C ASP A 296 12.57 -4.60 -25.01
N ARG A 297 11.24 -4.56 -25.10
CA ARG A 297 10.50 -3.71 -26.03
C ARG A 297 10.45 -2.25 -25.60
N PHE A 298 10.69 -1.96 -24.33
CA PHE A 298 10.54 -0.65 -23.69
C PHE A 298 11.85 -0.14 -23.12
N ASP A 299 11.98 1.13 -22.91
CA ASP A 299 13.13 1.73 -22.20
C ASP A 299 12.93 1.60 -20.69
N ILE A 300 11.67 1.65 -20.25
CA ILE A 300 11.23 1.33 -18.89
C ILE A 300 9.87 0.63 -18.97
N ALA A 301 9.64 -0.38 -18.11
CA ALA A 301 8.34 -0.99 -17.97
C ALA A 301 7.88 -0.94 -16.51
N VAL A 302 6.59 -0.73 -16.30
CA VAL A 302 6.03 -0.48 -14.96
C VAL A 302 4.72 -1.25 -14.77
N ALA A 303 4.38 -1.54 -13.52
CA ALA A 303 3.10 -2.12 -13.15
C ALA A 303 2.56 -1.47 -11.87
N CYS A 304 1.25 -1.58 -11.68
CA CYS A 304 0.59 -1.26 -10.43
C CYS A 304 -0.28 -2.41 -9.96
N ASP A 305 -0.52 -2.51 -8.64
CA ASP A 305 -1.48 -3.46 -8.09
C ASP A 305 -2.93 -3.04 -8.38
N THR A 306 -3.89 -3.82 -7.90
CA THR A 306 -5.28 -3.68 -8.31
C THR A 306 -5.88 -2.30 -8.01
N ASP A 307 -5.54 -1.68 -6.89
CA ASP A 307 -6.00 -0.33 -6.56
C ASP A 307 -4.96 0.77 -6.83
N HIS A 308 -3.86 0.42 -7.51
CA HIS A 308 -2.81 1.33 -7.96
C HIS A 308 -2.13 2.12 -6.84
N ASP A 309 -2.10 1.58 -5.63
CA ASP A 309 -1.35 2.17 -4.52
C ASP A 309 0.11 1.67 -4.43
N ARG A 310 0.49 0.66 -5.23
CA ARG A 310 1.84 0.10 -5.32
C ARG A 310 2.38 0.13 -6.74
N HIS A 311 3.71 0.11 -6.83
CA HIS A 311 4.44 0.14 -8.09
C HIS A 311 5.35 -1.09 -8.27
N GLY A 312 5.53 -1.52 -9.50
CA GLY A 312 6.58 -2.44 -9.92
C GLY A 312 7.39 -1.82 -11.05
N ILE A 313 8.70 -1.80 -10.90
CA ILE A 313 9.60 -1.17 -11.87
C ILE A 313 10.46 -2.25 -12.53
N VAL A 314 10.33 -2.39 -13.83
CA VAL A 314 11.07 -3.36 -14.62
C VAL A 314 11.98 -2.63 -15.60
N THR A 315 13.28 -2.83 -15.46
CA THR A 315 14.32 -2.21 -16.29
C THR A 315 14.94 -3.21 -17.24
N ARG A 316 15.50 -2.72 -18.35
CA ARG A 316 16.30 -3.58 -19.24
C ARG A 316 17.54 -4.11 -18.53
N SER A 317 18.18 -3.24 -17.76
CA SER A 317 19.49 -3.50 -17.16
C SER A 317 19.46 -4.49 -16.00
N SER A 318 18.31 -4.60 -15.29
CA SER A 318 18.23 -5.36 -14.03
C SER A 318 16.93 -6.19 -13.88
N GLY A 319 16.01 -6.13 -14.85
CA GLY A 319 14.70 -6.76 -14.71
C GLY A 319 13.85 -6.06 -13.66
N LEU A 320 13.08 -6.83 -12.89
CA LEU A 320 12.26 -6.29 -11.79
C LEU A 320 13.15 -5.80 -10.65
N LEU A 321 13.08 -4.52 -10.35
CA LEU A 321 13.77 -3.94 -9.20
C LEU A 321 13.02 -4.27 -7.91
N ARG A 322 13.76 -4.58 -6.86
CA ARG A 322 13.19 -4.63 -5.51
C ARG A 322 12.67 -3.25 -5.13
N PRO A 323 11.56 -3.16 -4.38
CA PRO A 323 11.01 -1.86 -3.96
C PRO A 323 12.05 -0.96 -3.30
N ASP A 324 12.80 -1.45 -2.31
CA ASP A 324 13.84 -0.66 -1.62
C ASP A 324 14.93 -0.13 -2.57
N HIS A 325 15.28 -0.88 -3.61
CA HIS A 325 16.27 -0.46 -4.61
C HIS A 325 15.73 0.74 -5.41
N TYR A 326 14.48 0.63 -5.85
CA TYR A 326 13.84 1.73 -6.57
C TYR A 326 13.61 2.96 -5.69
N LEU A 327 13.17 2.77 -4.43
CA LEU A 327 12.98 3.89 -3.50
C LEU A 327 14.28 4.68 -3.28
N ALA A 328 15.43 4.01 -3.16
CA ALA A 328 16.73 4.69 -3.03
C ALA A 328 17.05 5.57 -4.24
N VAL A 329 16.76 5.09 -5.46
CA VAL A 329 16.93 5.85 -6.71
C VAL A 329 15.95 7.01 -6.79
N ALA A 330 14.67 6.76 -6.48
CA ALA A 330 13.61 7.77 -6.48
C ALA A 330 13.91 8.92 -5.52
N ILE A 331 14.33 8.61 -4.29
CA ILE A 331 14.72 9.60 -3.28
C ILE A 331 15.89 10.44 -3.79
N GLN A 332 16.95 9.79 -4.30
CA GLN A 332 18.10 10.53 -4.85
C GLN A 332 17.67 11.49 -5.96
N HIS A 333 16.89 11.01 -6.92
CA HIS A 333 16.43 11.82 -8.05
C HIS A 333 15.57 12.99 -7.58
N LEU A 334 14.54 12.73 -6.79
CA LEU A 334 13.60 13.74 -6.33
C LEU A 334 14.31 14.87 -5.58
N PHE A 335 15.14 14.56 -4.59
CA PHE A 335 15.81 15.59 -3.79
C PHE A 335 16.93 16.34 -4.56
N GLN A 336 17.38 15.82 -5.70
CA GLN A 336 18.29 16.53 -6.60
C GLN A 336 17.58 17.41 -7.61
N HIS A 337 16.32 17.09 -8.00
CA HIS A 337 15.62 17.75 -9.11
C HIS A 337 14.36 18.52 -8.67
N ARG A 338 14.06 18.61 -7.38
CA ARG A 338 12.91 19.36 -6.83
C ARG A 338 13.39 20.55 -6.00
N ALA A 339 13.92 21.57 -6.71
CA ALA A 339 14.53 22.74 -6.09
C ALA A 339 13.56 23.57 -5.23
N ASN A 340 12.25 23.48 -5.49
CA ASN A 340 11.23 24.22 -4.77
C ASN A 340 10.75 23.51 -3.49
N TRP A 341 11.24 22.29 -3.22
CA TRP A 341 10.89 21.58 -1.99
C TRP A 341 11.48 22.27 -0.77
N PRO A 342 10.79 22.25 0.40
CA PRO A 342 11.33 22.80 1.62
C PRO A 342 12.74 22.27 1.90
N ALA A 343 13.63 23.17 2.30
CA ALA A 343 15.04 22.82 2.53
C ALA A 343 15.22 21.79 3.65
N ASP A 344 14.27 21.72 4.58
CA ASP A 344 14.23 20.80 5.72
C ASP A 344 13.31 19.57 5.49
N ALA A 345 12.70 19.45 4.30
CA ALA A 345 11.88 18.29 3.96
C ALA A 345 12.68 16.99 4.12
N GLY A 346 12.13 16.08 4.92
CA GLY A 346 12.76 14.81 5.25
C GLY A 346 12.35 13.67 4.30
N VAL A 347 12.98 12.51 4.54
CA VAL A 347 12.69 11.24 3.86
C VAL A 347 12.00 10.31 4.85
N GLY A 348 10.75 9.92 4.55
CA GLY A 348 9.99 8.92 5.32
C GLY A 348 10.29 7.50 4.86
N LYS A 349 10.61 6.60 5.80
CA LYS A 349 10.74 5.16 5.57
C LYS A 349 10.21 4.35 6.75
N THR A 350 9.94 3.05 6.53
CA THR A 350 9.57 2.15 7.62
C THR A 350 10.80 1.51 8.28
N VAL A 351 10.61 0.96 9.47
CA VAL A 351 11.65 0.20 10.18
C VAL A 351 12.10 -1.07 9.43
N ALA A 352 11.30 -1.54 8.48
CA ALA A 352 11.60 -2.71 7.65
C ALA A 352 12.26 -2.36 6.31
N SER A 353 12.32 -1.08 5.94
CA SER A 353 12.96 -0.60 4.71
C SER A 353 14.49 -0.57 4.83
N SER A 354 15.16 -0.69 3.69
CA SER A 354 16.62 -0.74 3.58
C SER A 354 17.33 0.45 4.25
N ALA A 355 18.44 0.18 4.91
CA ALA A 355 19.37 1.19 5.43
C ALA A 355 20.17 1.90 4.31
N LEU A 356 20.09 1.44 3.06
CA LEU A 356 20.60 2.20 1.91
C LEU A 356 19.89 3.55 1.78
N ILE A 357 18.61 3.62 2.13
CA ILE A 357 17.83 4.88 2.14
C ILE A 357 18.44 5.88 3.11
N ASP A 358 18.89 5.43 4.30
CA ASP A 358 19.58 6.29 5.28
C ASP A 358 20.88 6.86 4.71
N ARG A 359 21.66 6.02 4.01
CA ARG A 359 22.91 6.44 3.37
C ARG A 359 22.68 7.44 2.24
N VAL A 360 21.64 7.23 1.44
CA VAL A 360 21.23 8.17 0.38
C VAL A 360 20.78 9.50 1.00
N ALA A 361 19.91 9.47 2.00
CA ALA A 361 19.43 10.67 2.69
C ALA A 361 20.58 11.45 3.33
N ALA A 362 21.51 10.77 4.00
CA ALA A 362 22.71 11.38 4.58
C ALA A 362 23.58 12.08 3.52
N ARG A 363 23.81 11.45 2.36
CA ARG A 363 24.54 12.05 1.24
C ARG A 363 23.85 13.29 0.69
N LEU A 364 22.51 13.32 0.74
CA LEU A 364 21.69 14.47 0.32
C LEU A 364 21.53 15.54 1.40
N GLY A 365 22.07 15.31 2.61
CA GLY A 365 21.90 16.21 3.76
C GLY A 365 20.46 16.26 4.26
N ARG A 366 19.69 15.15 4.11
CA ARG A 366 18.29 15.07 4.49
C ARG A 366 18.09 14.22 5.73
N ARG A 367 17.14 14.64 6.58
CA ARG A 367 16.74 13.87 7.76
C ARG A 367 15.89 12.66 7.35
N VAL A 368 16.13 11.52 7.97
CA VAL A 368 15.28 10.34 7.86
C VAL A 368 14.21 10.36 8.96
N PHE A 369 12.99 10.08 8.59
CA PHE A 369 11.84 9.88 9.47
C PHE A 369 11.45 8.41 9.42
N GLU A 370 12.09 7.59 10.28
CA GLU A 370 11.85 6.16 10.35
C GLU A 370 10.69 5.86 11.30
N VAL A 371 9.66 5.16 10.78
CA VAL A 371 8.39 4.89 11.47
C VAL A 371 8.04 3.39 11.47
N PRO A 372 7.07 2.93 12.29
CA PRO A 372 6.56 1.57 12.16
C PRO A 372 6.00 1.31 10.76
N VAL A 373 5.86 0.03 10.38
CA VAL A 373 5.25 -0.34 9.09
C VAL A 373 3.80 0.18 9.02
N GLY A 374 3.47 0.82 7.91
CA GLY A 374 2.16 1.40 7.62
C GLY A 374 2.24 2.84 7.13
N PHE A 375 1.69 3.09 5.94
CA PHE A 375 1.78 4.38 5.25
C PHE A 375 1.14 5.55 6.01
N LYS A 376 0.17 5.25 6.87
CA LYS A 376 -0.51 6.24 7.74
C LYS A 376 0.43 7.12 8.56
N TRP A 377 1.65 6.65 8.84
CA TRP A 377 2.64 7.41 9.59
C TRP A 377 3.31 8.54 8.81
N PHE A 378 3.20 8.51 7.46
CA PHE A 378 3.74 9.56 6.59
C PHE A 378 2.72 10.66 6.28
N VAL A 379 1.43 10.42 6.54
CA VAL A 379 0.31 11.30 6.17
C VAL A 379 0.54 12.73 6.62
N ASP A 380 0.78 12.94 7.91
CA ASP A 380 0.98 14.28 8.50
C ASP A 380 2.19 14.98 7.88
N GLY A 381 3.31 14.26 7.72
CA GLY A 381 4.52 14.79 7.13
C GLY A 381 4.37 15.20 5.67
N LEU A 382 3.67 14.41 4.86
CA LEU A 382 3.36 14.74 3.46
C LEU A 382 2.34 15.88 3.38
N PHE A 383 1.32 15.87 4.22
CA PHE A 383 0.27 16.89 4.23
C PHE A 383 0.83 18.28 4.55
N HIS A 384 1.75 18.37 5.49
CA HIS A 384 2.42 19.62 5.91
C HIS A 384 3.76 19.87 5.22
N SER A 385 4.12 19.06 4.22
CA SER A 385 5.37 19.18 3.44
C SER A 385 6.66 19.11 4.28
N SER A 386 6.59 18.57 5.50
CA SER A 386 7.78 18.28 6.33
C SER A 386 8.49 16.99 5.89
N LEU A 387 7.81 16.16 5.08
CA LEU A 387 8.39 15.06 4.32
C LEU A 387 8.25 15.36 2.83
N GLY A 388 9.36 15.30 2.09
CA GLY A 388 9.37 15.35 0.63
C GLY A 388 8.94 14.02 0.01
N PHE A 389 9.20 12.93 0.73
CA PHE A 389 8.96 11.56 0.28
C PHE A 389 8.57 10.67 1.46
N GLY A 390 7.64 9.75 1.25
CA GLY A 390 7.32 8.64 2.15
C GLY A 390 7.21 7.35 1.37
N GLY A 391 7.88 6.27 1.83
CA GLY A 391 7.87 4.99 1.13
C GLY A 391 8.01 3.77 2.03
N GLU A 392 7.50 2.65 1.55
CA GLU A 392 7.50 1.35 2.23
C GLU A 392 8.20 0.28 1.38
N GLU A 393 8.84 -0.68 2.05
CA GLU A 393 9.43 -1.87 1.43
C GLU A 393 8.42 -2.72 0.63
N SER A 394 7.14 -2.49 0.85
CA SER A 394 6.02 -3.14 0.16
C SER A 394 5.62 -2.48 -1.15
N ALA A 395 6.48 -1.62 -1.72
CA ALA A 395 6.29 -0.91 -2.97
C ALA A 395 5.24 0.22 -2.95
N GLY A 396 4.88 0.73 -1.79
CA GLY A 396 4.04 1.92 -1.64
C GLY A 396 4.89 3.17 -1.47
N ALA A 397 4.60 4.24 -2.20
CA ALA A 397 5.26 5.52 -2.06
C ALA A 397 4.35 6.69 -2.42
N SER A 398 4.61 7.85 -1.86
CA SER A 398 4.09 9.15 -2.30
C SER A 398 5.14 10.24 -2.01
N PHE A 399 5.04 11.34 -2.74
CA PHE A 399 5.96 12.46 -2.64
C PHE A 399 5.28 13.77 -3.02
N LEU A 400 5.90 14.89 -2.69
CA LEU A 400 5.34 16.21 -2.92
C LEU A 400 5.25 16.57 -4.42
N ARG A 401 4.38 17.51 -4.75
CA ARG A 401 4.36 18.20 -6.03
C ARG A 401 5.70 18.88 -6.30
N ARG A 402 5.96 19.25 -7.55
CA ARG A 402 7.18 19.94 -7.97
C ARG A 402 7.36 21.31 -7.30
N ASP A 403 6.27 21.94 -6.89
CA ASP A 403 6.26 23.21 -6.14
C ASP A 403 6.46 23.05 -4.63
N GLY A 404 6.54 21.82 -4.12
CA GLY A 404 6.72 21.51 -2.69
C GLY A 404 5.43 21.42 -1.89
N THR A 405 4.27 21.49 -2.53
CA THR A 405 2.98 21.25 -1.87
C THR A 405 2.59 19.77 -1.90
N VAL A 406 1.61 19.39 -1.07
CA VAL A 406 1.12 18.01 -1.00
C VAL A 406 0.51 17.56 -2.35
N TRP A 407 0.87 16.34 -2.80
CA TRP A 407 0.26 15.66 -3.93
C TRP A 407 -0.84 14.71 -3.48
N THR A 408 -0.47 13.56 -2.94
CA THR A 408 -1.35 12.60 -2.26
C THR A 408 -0.76 12.25 -0.90
N THR A 409 -1.59 11.91 0.05
CA THR A 409 -1.20 11.43 1.38
C THR A 409 -1.46 9.94 1.54
N ASP A 410 -2.09 9.31 0.54
CA ASP A 410 -2.04 7.87 0.35
C ASP A 410 -0.95 7.51 -0.68
N LYS A 411 -0.58 6.25 -0.74
CA LYS A 411 0.39 5.71 -1.70
C LYS A 411 -0.10 5.92 -3.14
N ASP A 412 0.81 6.25 -4.02
CA ASP A 412 0.53 6.52 -5.42
C ASP A 412 1.46 5.71 -6.34
N GLY A 413 0.98 4.56 -6.78
CA GLY A 413 1.70 3.70 -7.70
C GLY A 413 1.84 4.29 -9.09
N ILE A 414 0.86 5.09 -9.55
CA ILE A 414 0.89 5.74 -10.87
C ILE A 414 2.00 6.80 -10.91
N ALA A 415 2.03 7.70 -9.92
CA ALA A 415 3.08 8.71 -9.84
C ALA A 415 4.47 8.08 -9.65
N ALA A 416 4.59 7.04 -8.81
CA ALA A 416 5.85 6.33 -8.63
C ALA A 416 6.32 5.61 -9.91
N ALA A 417 5.40 5.04 -10.68
CA ALA A 417 5.69 4.43 -11.97
C ALA A 417 6.14 5.45 -13.03
N LEU A 418 5.44 6.58 -13.13
CA LEU A 418 5.81 7.67 -14.05
C LEU A 418 7.12 8.34 -13.65
N LEU A 419 7.45 8.39 -12.36
CA LEU A 419 8.74 8.86 -11.89
C LEU A 419 9.89 8.00 -12.43
N ALA A 420 9.71 6.69 -12.61
CA ALA A 420 10.73 5.85 -13.23
C ALA A 420 10.99 6.24 -14.70
N ALA A 421 9.95 6.65 -15.42
CA ALA A 421 10.09 7.18 -16.77
C ALA A 421 10.77 8.56 -16.78
N GLU A 422 10.43 9.45 -15.82
CA GLU A 422 11.12 10.74 -15.64
C GLU A 422 12.62 10.54 -15.34
N ILE A 423 12.95 9.63 -14.42
CA ILE A 423 14.34 9.29 -14.10
C ILE A 423 15.08 8.83 -15.36
N THR A 424 14.46 7.92 -16.15
CA THR A 424 15.06 7.42 -17.38
C THR A 424 15.28 8.55 -18.39
N ALA A 425 14.33 9.46 -18.54
CA ALA A 425 14.41 10.60 -19.43
C ALA A 425 15.52 11.58 -19.04
N VAL A 426 15.58 11.95 -17.76
CA VAL A 426 16.51 12.97 -17.26
C VAL A 426 17.94 12.43 -17.15
N ALA A 427 18.11 11.21 -16.68
CA ALA A 427 19.43 10.61 -16.52
C ALA A 427 19.99 9.99 -17.81
N GLY A 428 19.15 9.73 -18.83
CA GLY A 428 19.52 8.96 -20.02
C GLY A 428 19.89 7.50 -19.73
N ARG A 429 19.52 6.99 -18.54
CA ARG A 429 19.83 5.65 -18.02
C ARG A 429 18.64 5.15 -17.20
N ASP A 430 18.43 3.83 -17.19
CA ASP A 430 17.34 3.26 -16.41
C ASP A 430 17.63 3.23 -14.89
N PRO A 431 16.59 3.15 -14.03
CA PRO A 431 16.76 3.12 -12.59
C PRO A 431 17.66 1.98 -12.07
N GLY A 432 17.78 0.86 -12.79
CA GLY A 432 18.69 -0.23 -12.40
C GLY A 432 20.17 0.14 -12.55
N GLU A 433 20.51 0.91 -13.57
CA GLU A 433 21.87 1.44 -13.76
C GLU A 433 22.20 2.48 -12.67
N MET A 434 21.25 3.36 -12.34
CA MET A 434 21.42 4.34 -11.27
C MET A 434 21.53 3.67 -9.90
N TYR A 435 20.80 2.60 -9.66
CA TYR A 435 20.94 1.81 -8.42
C TYR A 435 22.36 1.25 -8.27
N ARG A 436 22.95 0.69 -9.35
CA ARG A 436 24.33 0.20 -9.31
C ARG A 436 25.34 1.30 -9.00
N GLU A 437 25.14 2.51 -9.50
CA GLU A 437 25.98 3.66 -9.17
C GLU A 437 25.85 4.05 -7.69
N ILE A 438 24.64 4.07 -7.15
CA ILE A 438 24.39 4.33 -5.73
C ILE A 438 25.10 3.27 -4.87
N THR A 439 24.95 2.00 -5.18
CA THR A 439 25.53 0.91 -4.38
C THR A 439 27.04 0.85 -4.50
N HIS A 440 27.61 1.19 -5.66
CA HIS A 440 29.06 1.33 -5.81
C HIS A 440 29.62 2.42 -4.89
N ALA A 441 28.90 3.52 -4.70
CA ALA A 441 29.35 4.64 -3.87
C ALA A 441 29.03 4.47 -2.37
N LEU A 442 27.93 3.80 -2.01
CA LEU A 442 27.40 3.75 -0.64
C LEU A 442 27.40 2.33 -0.04
N GLY A 443 27.81 1.32 -0.79
CA GLY A 443 27.77 -0.09 -0.42
C GLY A 443 26.49 -0.79 -0.90
N GLU A 444 26.64 -2.04 -1.27
CA GLU A 444 25.54 -2.88 -1.75
C GLU A 444 24.84 -3.58 -0.58
N PRO A 445 23.51 -3.40 -0.41
CA PRO A 445 22.76 -4.12 0.61
C PRO A 445 22.38 -5.52 0.10
N PHE A 446 22.59 -6.51 0.95
CA PHE A 446 22.08 -7.87 0.82
C PHE A 446 20.96 -8.03 1.84
N ALA A 447 19.77 -8.36 1.41
CA ALA A 447 18.60 -8.41 2.30
C ALA A 447 17.78 -9.68 2.09
N ASP A 448 17.20 -10.20 3.18
CA ASP A 448 16.33 -11.36 3.17
C ASP A 448 15.15 -11.15 4.13
N ARG A 449 14.06 -11.89 3.88
CA ARG A 449 12.89 -11.98 4.75
C ARG A 449 12.61 -13.44 5.09
N VAL A 450 12.65 -13.76 6.36
CA VAL A 450 12.37 -15.10 6.87
C VAL A 450 11.09 -15.07 7.69
N GLU A 451 10.37 -16.18 7.67
CA GLU A 451 9.16 -16.39 8.45
C GLU A 451 9.38 -17.58 9.39
N ALA A 452 9.00 -17.41 10.66
CA ALA A 452 9.08 -18.46 11.66
C ALA A 452 7.73 -18.64 12.36
N PRO A 453 7.30 -19.89 12.66
CA PRO A 453 6.04 -20.16 13.36
C PRO A 453 5.99 -19.47 14.71
N ALA A 454 4.81 -18.93 15.08
CA ALA A 454 4.58 -18.34 16.38
C ALA A 454 3.13 -18.52 16.82
N THR A 455 2.93 -18.94 18.05
CA THR A 455 1.62 -18.98 18.69
C THR A 455 1.08 -17.58 18.95
N ALA A 456 -0.23 -17.47 19.20
CA ALA A 456 -0.84 -16.18 19.56
C ALA A 456 -0.18 -15.54 20.81
N ALA A 457 0.19 -16.35 21.80
CA ALA A 457 0.90 -15.88 23.00
C ALA A 457 2.29 -15.34 22.65
N GLN A 458 3.07 -16.04 21.82
CA GLN A 458 4.39 -15.58 21.37
C GLN A 458 4.28 -14.30 20.53
N LYS A 459 3.25 -14.17 19.69
CA LYS A 459 2.99 -12.94 18.92
C LYS A 459 2.70 -11.74 19.84
N GLN A 460 1.93 -11.95 20.92
CA GLN A 460 1.67 -10.91 21.93
C GLN A 460 2.95 -10.52 22.68
N LEU A 461 3.75 -11.51 23.11
CA LEU A 461 5.04 -11.27 23.76
C LEU A 461 5.99 -10.47 22.86
N LEU A 462 6.13 -10.87 21.59
CA LEU A 462 6.95 -10.15 20.62
C LEU A 462 6.50 -8.71 20.41
N SER A 463 5.16 -8.49 20.35
CA SER A 463 4.59 -7.15 20.21
C SER A 463 4.85 -6.24 21.42
N ALA A 464 4.99 -6.84 22.61
CA ALA A 464 5.19 -6.14 23.89
C ALA A 464 6.67 -6.11 24.32
N LEU A 465 7.58 -6.63 23.50
CA LEU A 465 9.00 -6.76 23.84
C LEU A 465 9.59 -5.39 24.18
N SER A 466 10.39 -5.34 25.26
CA SER A 466 11.21 -4.18 25.62
C SER A 466 12.68 -4.41 25.19
N GLY A 467 13.42 -3.33 24.95
CA GLY A 467 14.83 -3.42 24.54
C GLY A 467 15.72 -4.14 25.55
N ASP A 468 15.40 -4.05 26.84
CA ASP A 468 16.15 -4.67 27.93
C ASP A 468 16.10 -6.21 27.92
N GLN A 469 15.13 -6.77 27.21
CA GLN A 469 14.95 -8.22 27.07
C GLN A 469 15.83 -8.82 25.96
N VAL A 470 16.50 -7.98 25.17
CA VAL A 470 17.51 -8.39 24.20
C VAL A 470 18.88 -8.38 24.88
N HIS A 471 19.34 -9.55 25.31
CA HIS A 471 20.57 -9.67 26.06
C HIS A 471 21.85 -9.78 25.20
N ALA A 472 21.68 -10.08 23.89
CA ALA A 472 22.76 -10.16 22.93
C ALA A 472 23.56 -8.85 22.88
N LYS A 473 24.89 -8.94 22.81
CA LYS A 473 25.79 -7.79 22.70
C LYS A 473 26.41 -7.66 21.31
N GLN A 474 26.29 -8.70 20.51
CA GLN A 474 26.82 -8.75 19.15
C GLN A 474 25.76 -9.31 18.20
N LEU A 475 25.84 -8.91 16.94
CA LEU A 475 25.07 -9.41 15.83
C LEU A 475 26.04 -9.72 14.68
N ALA A 476 26.13 -10.97 14.28
CA ALA A 476 27.03 -11.47 13.25
C ALA A 476 28.50 -11.08 13.45
N GLY A 477 28.95 -10.99 14.73
CA GLY A 477 30.30 -10.62 15.13
C GLY A 477 30.54 -9.12 15.25
N GLU A 478 29.57 -8.27 15.00
CA GLU A 478 29.64 -6.81 15.20
C GLU A 478 28.93 -6.42 16.50
N THR A 479 29.42 -5.38 17.17
CA THR A 479 28.76 -4.82 18.35
C THR A 479 27.38 -4.28 17.99
N ILE A 480 26.36 -4.63 18.79
CA ILE A 480 25.01 -4.04 18.64
C ILE A 480 25.09 -2.59 19.11
N GLU A 481 24.73 -1.68 18.21
CA GLU A 481 24.71 -0.23 18.46
C GLU A 481 23.37 0.21 19.03
N HIS A 482 22.25 -0.35 18.51
CA HIS A 482 20.90 0.00 18.94
C HIS A 482 19.96 -1.21 18.99
N VAL A 483 19.11 -1.22 20.01
CA VAL A 483 17.94 -2.11 20.12
C VAL A 483 16.69 -1.22 20.22
N LEU A 484 15.85 -1.28 19.23
CA LEU A 484 14.68 -0.41 19.09
C LEU A 484 13.38 -1.23 19.22
N THR A 485 12.48 -0.79 20.09
CA THR A 485 11.08 -1.25 20.17
C THR A 485 10.11 -0.12 19.87
N ARG A 486 10.65 1.09 19.68
CA ARG A 486 9.93 2.29 19.26
C ARG A 486 10.67 2.92 18.07
N ALA A 487 9.91 3.44 17.13
CA ALA A 487 10.48 4.01 15.91
C ALA A 487 11.12 5.39 16.19
N PRO A 488 12.35 5.65 15.69
CA PRO A 488 13.06 6.90 15.97
C PRO A 488 12.36 8.16 15.47
N GLY A 489 11.55 8.04 14.42
CA GLY A 489 10.91 9.21 13.80
C GLY A 489 9.75 9.78 14.61
N ASN A 490 8.93 8.94 15.24
CA ASN A 490 7.69 9.36 15.89
C ASN A 490 7.44 8.73 17.26
N ASP A 491 8.43 8.04 17.80
CA ASP A 491 8.34 7.33 19.09
C ASP A 491 7.14 6.36 19.21
N ALA A 492 6.60 5.89 18.08
CA ALA A 492 5.54 4.90 18.08
C ALA A 492 6.10 3.49 18.24
N ALA A 493 5.35 2.60 18.93
CA ALA A 493 5.75 1.21 19.09
C ALA A 493 5.87 0.51 17.73
N ILE A 494 6.99 -0.19 17.50
CA ILE A 494 7.23 -0.96 16.25
C ILE A 494 6.33 -2.21 16.22
N GLY A 495 5.85 -2.65 17.36
CA GLY A 495 5.14 -3.92 17.51
C GLY A 495 6.08 -5.12 17.31
N GLY A 496 7.31 -5.02 17.81
CA GLY A 496 8.39 -5.98 17.71
C GLY A 496 9.72 -5.35 18.10
N VAL A 497 10.82 -5.86 17.58
CA VAL A 497 12.18 -5.37 17.87
C VAL A 497 12.96 -5.16 16.58
N LYS A 498 13.80 -4.11 16.55
CA LYS A 498 14.84 -3.90 15.53
C LYS A 498 16.19 -3.81 16.23
N VAL A 499 17.15 -4.62 15.79
CA VAL A 499 18.53 -4.67 16.29
C VAL A 499 19.45 -4.20 15.19
N ILE A 500 20.33 -3.25 15.52
CA ILE A 500 21.18 -2.56 14.54
C ILE A 500 22.65 -2.72 14.98
N ALA A 501 23.49 -3.18 14.06
CA ALA A 501 24.93 -3.15 14.13
C ALA A 501 25.49 -2.27 13.00
N LYS A 502 26.79 -2.04 12.96
CA LYS A 502 27.45 -1.12 12.04
C LYS A 502 27.15 -1.40 10.56
N ASN A 503 27.16 -2.67 10.14
CA ASN A 503 27.01 -3.07 8.75
C ASN A 503 25.81 -3.99 8.50
N GLY A 504 24.92 -4.12 9.49
CA GLY A 504 23.72 -4.94 9.31
C GLY A 504 22.69 -4.73 10.40
N TRP A 505 21.49 -5.15 10.13
CA TRP A 505 20.38 -5.06 11.07
C TRP A 505 19.36 -6.18 10.81
N PHE A 506 18.54 -6.45 11.82
CA PHE A 506 17.30 -7.17 11.60
C PHE A 506 16.14 -6.49 12.33
N ALA A 507 14.91 -6.73 11.83
CA ALA A 507 13.67 -6.38 12.49
C ALA A 507 12.74 -7.59 12.55
N ALA A 508 12.26 -7.95 13.76
CA ALA A 508 11.35 -9.06 13.98
C ALA A 508 9.98 -8.54 14.42
N ARG A 509 8.91 -9.01 13.75
CA ARG A 509 7.53 -8.57 13.99
C ARG A 509 6.54 -9.73 13.84
N PRO A 510 5.49 -9.81 14.68
CA PRO A 510 4.43 -10.77 14.48
C PRO A 510 3.64 -10.49 13.20
N SER A 511 3.16 -11.52 12.54
CA SER A 511 2.16 -11.39 11.49
C SER A 511 0.81 -11.03 12.10
N GLY A 512 0.10 -10.08 11.49
CA GLY A 512 -1.26 -9.70 11.92
C GLY A 512 -2.33 -10.73 11.55
N THR A 513 -2.06 -11.57 10.54
CA THR A 513 -3.06 -12.45 9.93
C THR A 513 -2.70 -13.93 9.98
N GLU A 514 -1.45 -14.28 10.29
CA GLU A 514 -0.93 -15.65 10.25
C GLU A 514 -0.26 -16.00 11.58
N ASP A 515 -0.17 -17.29 11.90
CA ASP A 515 0.50 -17.78 13.12
C ASP A 515 2.02 -17.91 12.92
N LEU A 516 2.62 -16.77 12.62
CA LEU A 516 4.05 -16.62 12.41
C LEU A 516 4.53 -15.20 12.77
N TYR A 517 5.84 -15.05 12.90
CA TYR A 517 6.51 -13.75 12.87
C TYR A 517 7.45 -13.66 11.67
N LYS A 518 7.76 -12.43 11.28
CA LYS A 518 8.62 -12.11 10.14
C LYS A 518 9.90 -11.46 10.65
N ILE A 519 11.03 -11.95 10.16
CA ILE A 519 12.33 -11.32 10.32
C ILE A 519 12.73 -10.69 8.99
N TYR A 520 12.96 -9.41 9.00
CA TYR A 520 13.61 -8.66 7.93
C TYR A 520 15.06 -8.46 8.32
N ALA A 521 16.00 -8.78 7.45
CA ALA A 521 17.42 -8.65 7.72
C ALA A 521 18.16 -8.05 6.53
N GLU A 522 19.19 -7.26 6.81
CA GLU A 522 20.04 -6.65 5.80
C GLU A 522 21.50 -6.61 6.25
N SER A 523 22.40 -6.76 5.30
CA SER A 523 23.85 -6.70 5.47
C SER A 523 24.51 -5.92 4.35
N PHE A 524 25.53 -5.13 4.67
CA PHE A 524 26.42 -4.48 3.69
C PHE A 524 27.79 -5.18 3.55
N LEU A 525 27.97 -6.36 4.16
CA LEU A 525 29.20 -7.16 4.09
C LEU A 525 29.05 -8.44 3.24
N GLY A 526 27.90 -8.60 2.57
CA GLY A 526 27.66 -9.72 1.67
C GLY A 526 26.76 -10.82 2.24
N GLN A 527 26.53 -11.84 1.42
CA GLN A 527 25.53 -12.88 1.65
C GLN A 527 25.85 -13.75 2.88
N ASP A 528 27.13 -14.03 3.15
CA ASP A 528 27.52 -14.86 4.30
C ASP A 528 27.30 -14.11 5.62
N HIS A 529 27.51 -12.79 5.64
CA HIS A 529 27.20 -11.96 6.80
C HIS A 529 25.67 -11.86 7.01
N LEU A 530 24.91 -11.72 5.93
CA LEU A 530 23.44 -11.73 6.00
C LEU A 530 22.92 -13.04 6.60
N ARG A 531 23.43 -14.21 6.16
CA ARG A 531 23.01 -15.50 6.73
C ARG A 531 23.24 -15.55 8.23
N ARG A 532 24.42 -15.11 8.70
CA ARG A 532 24.71 -15.05 10.14
C ARG A 532 23.74 -14.13 10.89
N ILE A 533 23.40 -12.97 10.29
CA ILE A 533 22.40 -12.07 10.90
C ILE A 533 21.04 -12.78 11.04
N VAL A 534 20.59 -13.50 10.01
CA VAL A 534 19.32 -14.21 10.04
C VAL A 534 19.31 -15.32 11.09
N ASP A 535 20.37 -16.15 11.15
CA ASP A 535 20.49 -17.25 12.09
C ASP A 535 20.54 -16.73 13.55
N GLU A 536 21.32 -15.69 13.82
CA GLU A 536 21.43 -15.07 15.14
C GLU A 536 20.14 -14.32 15.53
N ALA A 537 19.47 -13.67 14.57
CA ALA A 537 18.20 -12.97 14.80
C ALA A 537 17.12 -13.91 15.33
N GLN A 538 17.03 -15.11 14.76
CA GLN A 538 16.07 -16.11 15.22
C GLN A 538 16.38 -16.54 16.66
N GLY A 539 17.65 -16.81 16.99
CA GLY A 539 18.08 -17.12 18.36
C GLY A 539 17.78 -16.01 19.35
N ILE A 540 18.07 -14.76 18.99
CA ILE A 540 17.81 -13.57 19.85
C ILE A 540 16.29 -13.41 20.13
N VAL A 541 15.45 -13.62 19.13
CA VAL A 541 13.98 -13.54 19.29
C VAL A 541 13.48 -14.69 20.15
N ASP A 542 13.94 -15.91 19.91
CA ASP A 542 13.52 -17.11 20.67
C ASP A 542 13.93 -16.99 22.15
N ASP A 543 15.14 -16.53 22.45
CA ASP A 543 15.61 -16.29 23.82
C ASP A 543 14.76 -15.22 24.54
N ALA A 544 14.43 -14.12 23.84
CA ALA A 544 13.59 -13.06 24.38
C ALA A 544 12.15 -13.53 24.66
N LEU A 545 11.62 -14.43 23.84
CA LEU A 545 10.29 -15.03 24.05
C LEU A 545 10.26 -16.06 25.18
N GLN A 546 11.35 -16.82 25.41
CA GLN A 546 11.45 -17.83 26.47
C GLN A 546 11.57 -17.22 27.87
N THR A 547 12.27 -16.10 28.00
CA THR A 547 12.49 -15.40 29.27
C THR A 547 11.20 -14.87 29.91
N GLN A 548 10.11 -14.74 29.17
CA GLN A 548 8.79 -14.32 29.68
C GLN A 548 7.85 -15.49 30.03
N GLY A 549 8.19 -16.71 29.65
CA GLY A 549 7.39 -17.91 29.92
C GLY A 549 7.78 -18.65 31.22
N SER A 550 8.80 -18.18 31.91
CA SER A 550 9.28 -18.66 33.20
C SER A 550 9.02 -17.61 34.29
#